data_669d98db5ceea3187961c692cfca00df
#
_entry.id   669d98db5ceea3187961c692cfca00df
#
_cell.length_a   1.000
_cell.length_b   1.000
_cell.length_c   1.000
_cell.angle_alpha   90.00
_cell.angle_beta   90.00
_cell.angle_gamma   90.00
#
_symmetry.space_group_name_H-M   'P 1'
#
loop_
_entity.id
_entity.type
_entity.pdbx_description
1 polymer ?
#
loop_
_entity_poly.entity_id
_entity_poly.type
_entity_poly.pdbx_seq_one_letter_code
_entity_poly.pdbx_strand_id
1 'polypeptide(L)'
;MKAASAAAALRLEDIPNIGPSIADDLRALDIFEPAQLRGQDPYELYRLSNLRAGAEQDPCLCDTFIAAVRFMEGGPARPWWYYTDERKRELGKKK
;
A
#
# COMPACT_ATOMS: atom_id res chain seq x y z
N MET A 1 -10.67 -13.08 5.44
CA MET A 1 -11.24 -12.02 6.29
C MET A 1 -10.18 -10.96 6.57
N LYS A 2 -10.55 -9.71 6.53
CA LYS A 2 -9.59 -8.65 6.80
C LYS A 2 -9.28 -8.56 8.29
N ALA A 3 -8.02 -8.24 8.61
CA ALA A 3 -7.59 -8.08 9.99
C ALA A 3 -8.16 -6.79 10.59
N ALA A 4 -8.48 -6.83 11.88
CA ALA A 4 -8.97 -5.67 12.59
C ALA A 4 -7.83 -4.76 13.08
N SER A 5 -6.61 -5.31 13.17
CA SER A 5 -5.43 -4.58 13.62
C SER A 5 -4.19 -5.11 12.92
N ALA A 6 -3.10 -4.36 12.99
CA ALA A 6 -1.83 -4.76 12.40
C ALA A 6 -1.36 -6.12 12.96
N ALA A 7 -1.52 -6.32 14.26
CA ALA A 7 -1.06 -7.55 14.90
C ALA A 7 -1.83 -8.80 14.41
N ALA A 8 -3.06 -8.62 13.93
CA ALA A 8 -3.88 -9.73 13.46
C ALA A 8 -3.64 -10.07 11.99
N ALA A 9 -2.91 -9.25 11.25
CA ALA A 9 -2.63 -9.50 9.84
C ALA A 9 -1.50 -10.50 9.71
N LEU A 10 -1.80 -11.69 9.21
CA LEU A 10 -0.83 -12.78 9.03
C LEU A 10 -0.34 -12.86 7.58
N ARG A 11 -1.19 -12.49 6.64
CA ARG A 11 -0.87 -12.48 5.21
C ARG A 11 -1.16 -11.10 4.65
N LEU A 12 -0.54 -10.77 3.51
CA LEU A 12 -0.78 -9.49 2.85
C LEU A 12 -2.27 -9.28 2.55
N GLU A 13 -2.96 -10.34 2.15
CA GLU A 13 -4.39 -10.27 1.83
C GLU A 13 -5.27 -9.99 3.05
N ASP A 14 -4.75 -10.13 4.27
CA ASP A 14 -5.49 -9.80 5.48
C ASP A 14 -5.53 -8.29 5.73
N ILE A 15 -4.64 -7.52 5.10
CA ILE A 15 -4.60 -6.08 5.26
C ILE A 15 -5.80 -5.45 4.54
N PRO A 16 -6.53 -4.54 5.19
CA PRO A 16 -7.65 -3.85 4.51
C PRO A 16 -7.21 -3.25 3.18
N ASN A 17 -8.07 -3.33 2.17
CA ASN A 17 -7.87 -2.85 0.80
C ASN A 17 -6.90 -3.70 -0.05
N ILE A 18 -6.21 -4.68 0.52
CA ILE A 18 -5.26 -5.51 -0.22
C ILE A 18 -5.94 -6.80 -0.66
N GLY A 19 -6.21 -6.91 -1.96
CA GLY A 19 -6.68 -8.16 -2.56
C GLY A 19 -5.51 -8.96 -3.12
N PRO A 20 -5.79 -10.13 -3.73
CA PRO A 20 -4.72 -10.99 -4.26
C PRO A 20 -3.82 -10.31 -5.28
N SER A 21 -4.39 -9.48 -6.15
CA SER A 21 -3.62 -8.80 -7.19
C SER A 21 -2.60 -7.82 -6.60
N ILE A 22 -3.04 -6.98 -5.64
CA ILE A 22 -2.14 -6.02 -5.01
C ILE A 22 -1.14 -6.72 -4.11
N ALA A 23 -1.55 -7.81 -3.46
CA ALA A 23 -0.62 -8.62 -2.68
C ALA A 23 0.50 -9.16 -3.57
N ASP A 24 0.18 -9.60 -4.78
CA ASP A 24 1.19 -10.07 -5.72
C ASP A 24 2.11 -8.94 -6.16
N ASP A 25 1.58 -7.73 -6.34
CA ASP A 25 2.40 -6.56 -6.65
C ASP A 25 3.43 -6.30 -5.54
N LEU A 26 3.01 -6.43 -4.28
CA LEU A 26 3.93 -6.27 -3.15
C LEU A 26 4.97 -7.37 -3.11
N ARG A 27 4.57 -8.61 -3.37
CA ARG A 27 5.51 -9.74 -3.41
C ARG A 27 6.56 -9.55 -4.49
N ALA A 28 6.17 -8.97 -5.60
CA ALA A 28 7.11 -8.65 -6.68
C ALA A 28 8.14 -7.60 -6.26
N LEU A 29 7.87 -6.85 -5.20
CA LEU A 29 8.81 -5.88 -4.61
C LEU A 29 9.52 -6.46 -3.38
N ASP A 30 9.49 -7.78 -3.22
CA ASP A 30 10.12 -8.51 -2.10
C ASP A 30 9.45 -8.24 -0.75
N ILE A 31 8.20 -7.84 -0.78
CA ILE A 31 7.41 -7.69 0.44
C ILE A 31 6.47 -8.90 0.53
N PHE A 32 6.77 -9.81 1.45
CA PHE A 32 6.07 -11.08 1.58
C PHE A 32 5.19 -11.16 2.81
N GLU A 33 5.47 -10.35 3.83
CA GLU A 33 4.76 -10.37 5.08
C GLU A 33 4.28 -8.97 5.47
N PRO A 34 3.12 -8.87 6.15
CA PRO A 34 2.59 -7.57 6.54
C PRO A 34 3.56 -6.70 7.33
N ALA A 35 4.33 -7.30 8.23
CA ALA A 35 5.26 -6.55 9.07
C ALA A 35 6.32 -5.79 8.26
N GLN A 36 6.63 -6.25 7.05
CA GLN A 36 7.61 -5.59 6.20
C GLN A 36 7.14 -4.23 5.70
N LEU A 37 5.84 -3.95 5.78
CA LEU A 37 5.32 -2.65 5.37
C LEU A 37 5.61 -1.54 6.38
N ARG A 38 5.97 -1.90 7.61
CA ARG A 38 6.31 -0.90 8.62
C ARG A 38 7.56 -0.13 8.19
N GLY A 39 7.46 1.19 8.20
CA GLY A 39 8.57 2.04 7.83
C GLY A 39 8.80 2.19 6.34
N GLN A 40 8.00 1.55 5.50
CA GLN A 40 8.11 1.71 4.06
C GLN A 40 7.49 3.03 3.62
N ASP A 41 8.08 3.63 2.59
CA ASP A 41 7.52 4.81 1.95
C ASP A 41 6.53 4.33 0.86
N PRO A 42 5.22 4.58 1.02
CA PRO A 42 4.24 4.09 0.04
C PRO A 42 4.43 4.72 -1.35
N TYR A 43 4.97 5.93 -1.43
CA TYR A 43 5.23 6.59 -2.72
C TYR A 43 6.38 5.90 -3.44
N GLU A 44 7.39 5.46 -2.69
CA GLU A 44 8.50 4.69 -3.26
C GLU A 44 8.01 3.32 -3.73
N LEU A 45 7.12 2.67 -2.97
CA LEU A 45 6.54 1.41 -3.39
C LEU A 45 5.78 1.57 -4.71
N TYR A 46 5.02 2.65 -4.83
CA TYR A 46 4.29 2.95 -6.07
C TYR A 46 5.26 3.17 -7.23
N ARG A 47 6.34 3.94 -7.02
CA ARG A 47 7.34 4.20 -8.04
C ARG A 47 7.99 2.90 -8.52
N LEU A 48 8.37 2.03 -7.59
CA LEU A 48 8.98 0.74 -7.91
C LEU A 48 8.01 -0.18 -8.66
N SER A 49 6.74 -0.17 -8.24
CA SER A 49 5.72 -0.95 -8.92
C SER A 49 5.52 -0.49 -10.37
N ASN A 50 5.55 0.84 -10.59
CA ASN A 50 5.46 1.39 -11.94
C ASN A 50 6.66 0.98 -12.79
N LEU A 51 7.86 0.99 -12.22
CA LEU A 51 9.05 0.55 -12.93
C LEU A 51 8.94 -0.92 -13.34
N ARG A 52 8.44 -1.77 -12.45
CA ARG A 52 8.26 -3.18 -12.78
C ARG A 52 7.22 -3.39 -13.89
N ALA A 53 6.15 -2.62 -13.85
CA ALA A 53 5.08 -2.73 -14.84
C ALA A 53 5.47 -2.14 -16.19
N GLY A 54 6.52 -1.32 -16.23
CA GLY A 54 6.92 -0.62 -17.44
C GLY A 54 5.98 0.49 -17.85
N ALA A 55 5.13 0.95 -16.94
CA ALA A 55 4.15 1.99 -17.21
C ALA A 55 3.65 2.59 -15.91
N GLU A 56 3.14 3.80 -15.97
CA GLU A 56 2.51 4.43 -14.81
C GLU A 56 1.14 3.79 -14.59
N GLN A 57 0.97 3.18 -13.43
CA GLN A 57 -0.27 2.50 -13.07
C GLN A 57 -1.28 3.49 -12.50
N ASP A 58 -2.51 3.04 -12.30
CA ASP A 58 -3.57 3.85 -11.72
C ASP A 58 -3.11 4.43 -10.37
N PRO A 59 -3.21 5.75 -10.15
CA PRO A 59 -2.83 6.35 -8.88
C PRO A 59 -3.57 5.80 -7.66
N CYS A 60 -4.72 5.18 -7.84
CA CYS A 60 -5.42 4.51 -6.74
C CYS A 60 -4.56 3.41 -6.10
N LEU A 61 -3.65 2.82 -6.86
CA LEU A 61 -2.71 1.85 -6.31
C LEU A 61 -1.82 2.50 -5.25
N CYS A 62 -1.39 3.74 -5.50
CA CYS A 62 -0.61 4.48 -4.52
C CYS A 62 -1.41 4.72 -3.24
N ASP A 63 -2.68 5.12 -3.39
CA ASP A 63 -3.57 5.32 -2.25
C ASP A 63 -3.70 4.04 -1.42
N THR A 64 -3.80 2.90 -2.09
CA THR A 64 -3.89 1.60 -1.44
C THR A 64 -2.61 1.26 -0.68
N PHE A 65 -1.45 1.58 -1.25
CA PHE A 65 -0.17 1.39 -0.56
C PHE A 65 -0.08 2.28 0.69
N ILE A 66 -0.54 3.54 0.60
CA ILE A 66 -0.58 4.41 1.76
C ILE A 66 -1.44 3.79 2.86
N ALA A 67 -2.63 3.33 2.50
CA ALA A 67 -3.55 2.72 3.46
C ALA A 67 -2.92 1.50 4.15
N ALA A 68 -2.23 0.67 3.38
CA ALA A 68 -1.60 -0.54 3.91
C ALA A 68 -0.46 -0.21 4.88
N VAL A 69 0.41 0.73 4.51
CA VAL A 69 1.53 1.12 5.37
C VAL A 69 1.01 1.75 6.67
N ARG A 70 0.05 2.67 6.58
CA ARG A 70 -0.51 3.31 7.78
C ARG A 70 -1.18 2.31 8.70
N PHE A 71 -1.91 1.35 8.13
CA PHE A 71 -2.54 0.30 8.92
C PHE A 71 -1.49 -0.54 9.66
N MET A 72 -0.44 -0.94 8.97
CA MET A 72 0.61 -1.76 9.59
C MET A 72 1.44 -0.99 10.59
N GLU A 73 1.42 0.33 10.54
CA GLU A 73 2.07 1.18 11.54
C GLU A 73 1.16 1.46 12.75
N GLY A 74 0.02 0.80 12.82
CA GLY A 74 -0.88 0.93 13.97
C GLY A 74 -2.05 1.87 13.77
N GLY A 75 -2.21 2.43 12.57
CA GLY A 75 -3.33 3.31 12.26
C GLY A 75 -4.63 2.55 12.09
N PRO A 76 -5.77 3.25 12.07
CA PRO A 76 -7.07 2.60 11.87
C PRO A 76 -7.22 2.07 10.46
N ALA A 77 -8.08 1.06 10.30
CA ALA A 77 -8.44 0.55 9.00
C ALA A 77 -9.30 1.60 8.29
N ARG A 78 -8.78 2.13 7.18
CA ARG A 78 -9.49 3.13 6.39
C ARG A 78 -9.55 2.70 4.94
N PRO A 79 -10.60 3.09 4.19
CA PRO A 79 -10.65 2.80 2.77
C PRO A 79 -9.52 3.56 2.04
N TRP A 80 -9.07 3.02 0.91
CA TRP A 80 -7.95 3.63 0.17
C TRP A 80 -8.25 5.07 -0.24
N TRP A 81 -9.50 5.40 -0.56
CA TRP A 81 -9.84 6.76 -1.01
C TRP A 81 -9.72 7.82 0.09
N TYR A 82 -9.61 7.40 1.34
CA TYR A 82 -9.35 8.33 2.43
C TYR A 82 -8.00 9.05 2.21
N TYR A 83 -7.07 8.41 1.52
CA TYR A 83 -5.73 8.94 1.30
C TYR A 83 -5.53 9.61 -0.05
N THR A 84 -6.58 9.73 -0.87
CA THR A 84 -6.48 10.29 -2.21
C THR A 84 -5.98 11.74 -2.20
N ASP A 85 -6.48 12.57 -1.29
CA ASP A 85 -6.03 13.96 -1.22
C ASP A 85 -4.57 14.08 -0.79
N GLU A 86 -4.15 13.25 0.15
CA GLU A 86 -2.75 13.22 0.56
C GLU A 86 -1.86 12.82 -0.62
N ARG A 87 -2.24 11.79 -1.35
CA ARG A 87 -1.48 11.34 -2.52
C ARG A 87 -1.38 12.43 -3.56
N LYS A 88 -2.46 13.13 -3.86
CA LYS A 88 -2.43 14.21 -4.84
C LYS A 88 -1.48 15.32 -4.43
N ARG A 89 -1.46 15.68 -3.14
CA ARG A 89 -0.55 16.71 -2.64
C ARG A 89 0.90 16.24 -2.74
N GLU A 90 1.19 15.02 -2.32
CA GLU A 90 2.56 14.51 -2.29
C GLU A 90 3.13 14.29 -3.67
N LEU A 91 2.39 13.67 -4.58
CA LEU A 91 2.86 13.46 -5.95
C LEU A 91 2.94 14.77 -6.73
N GLY A 92 2.07 15.73 -6.43
CA GLY A 92 2.11 17.05 -7.05
C GLY A 92 3.40 17.79 -6.75
N LYS A 93 3.98 17.60 -5.57
CA LYS A 93 5.22 18.26 -5.18
C LYS A 93 6.44 17.78 -5.95
N LYS A 94 6.35 16.60 -6.55
CA LYS A 94 7.49 15.97 -7.24
C LYS A 94 7.58 16.34 -8.72
N LYS A 95 6.69 17.17 -9.19
CA LYS A 95 6.69 17.61 -10.59
C LYS A 95 7.56 18.84 -10.80
#